data_6c1d2782103cebfb877325cbc34cf182
#
_entry.id   6c1d2782103cebfb877325cbc34cf182
#
_cell.length_a   1.000
_cell.length_b   1.000
_cell.length_c   1.000
_cell.angle_alpha   90.00
_cell.angle_beta   90.00
_cell.angle_gamma   90.00
#
_symmetry.space_group_name_H-M   'P 1'
#
loop_
_entity.id
_entity.type
_entity.pdbx_description
1 polymer ?
#
loop_
_entity_poly.entity_id
_entity_poly.type
_entity_poly.pdbx_seq_one_letter_code
_entity_poly.pdbx_strand_id
1 'polypeptide(L)'
;ISFRAPGQERFTRCKTLGENYTEEAITSRIKGLAVDRGPNRQRKGITLRIDLENNIKAQQSAGYARWAKLQNLKQAAKTINFLTEHGIEQYAELESKVAEISAANDEAAASLKDVEHRLGNMAVLIKNLTTYKQLRPVVLEYRKAKDKAAFRREHESQLILYEAAAKAIKDAGITRLPDLAALKAEYRELDKQKARLYEQYGEVKRELKEYGIIKQNVDSILRVMPGKEQAQEL
;
A
#
# COMPACT_ATOMS: atom_id res chain seq x y z
N ILE A 1 -38.38 20.06 7.75
CA ILE A 1 -37.91 21.41 7.43
C ILE A 1 -37.32 21.41 6.02
N SER A 2 -37.59 22.43 5.22
CA SER A 2 -37.01 22.65 3.90
C SER A 2 -36.56 24.10 3.77
N PHE A 3 -35.47 24.32 3.05
CA PHE A 3 -34.91 25.64 2.80
C PHE A 3 -34.96 25.98 1.31
N ARG A 4 -35.05 27.26 0.99
CA ARG A 4 -34.91 27.78 -0.36
C ARG A 4 -33.88 28.90 -0.35
N ALA A 5 -32.80 28.72 -1.08
CA ALA A 5 -31.79 29.76 -1.21
C ALA A 5 -32.33 30.91 -2.10
N PRO A 6 -31.90 32.15 -1.90
CA PRO A 6 -32.23 33.25 -2.79
C PRO A 6 -31.88 32.91 -4.24
N GLY A 7 -32.83 33.03 -5.17
CA GLY A 7 -32.64 32.70 -6.59
C GLY A 7 -32.94 31.25 -6.98
N GLN A 8 -33.32 30.37 -6.05
CA GLN A 8 -33.79 29.02 -6.38
C GLN A 8 -35.33 28.94 -6.40
N GLU A 9 -35.85 28.22 -7.41
CA GLU A 9 -37.30 28.00 -7.53
C GLU A 9 -37.82 26.86 -6.64
N ARG A 10 -36.96 25.86 -6.33
CA ARG A 10 -37.33 24.65 -5.59
C ARG A 10 -36.82 24.66 -4.16
N PHE A 11 -37.61 24.13 -3.24
CA PHE A 11 -37.19 23.88 -1.86
C PHE A 11 -36.35 22.65 -1.76
N THR A 12 -35.23 22.72 -1.02
CA THR A 12 -34.36 21.58 -0.68
C THR A 12 -34.74 21.08 0.72
N ARG A 13 -35.01 19.79 0.87
CA ARG A 13 -35.32 19.19 2.17
C ARG A 13 -34.05 19.08 3.00
N CYS A 14 -34.12 19.32 4.30
CA CYS A 14 -32.98 19.26 5.22
C CYS A 14 -32.23 17.91 5.17
N LYS A 15 -32.95 16.79 5.12
CA LYS A 15 -32.31 15.45 5.00
C LYS A 15 -31.45 15.27 3.73
N THR A 16 -31.69 16.03 2.66
CA THR A 16 -30.92 16.00 1.43
C THR A 16 -29.56 16.70 1.58
N LEU A 17 -29.42 17.55 2.61
CA LEU A 17 -28.18 18.26 2.94
C LEU A 17 -27.26 17.47 3.85
N GLY A 18 -27.68 16.27 4.33
CA GLY A 18 -26.93 15.38 5.17
C GLY A 18 -27.47 15.28 6.62
N GLU A 19 -26.99 14.30 7.37
CA GLU A 19 -27.47 13.96 8.72
C GLU A 19 -27.42 15.12 9.72
N ASN A 20 -26.47 16.04 9.58
CA ASN A 20 -26.33 17.22 10.43
C ASN A 20 -27.42 18.29 10.20
N TYR A 21 -28.26 18.11 9.19
CA TYR A 21 -29.34 19.04 8.83
C TYR A 21 -30.72 18.43 9.01
N THR A 22 -30.82 17.30 9.71
CA THR A 22 -32.10 16.73 10.13
C THR A 22 -32.79 17.66 11.13
N GLU A 23 -34.08 17.51 11.30
CA GLU A 23 -34.87 18.33 12.23
C GLU A 23 -34.41 18.14 13.67
N GLU A 24 -34.07 16.92 14.06
CA GLU A 24 -33.52 16.58 15.37
C GLU A 24 -32.13 17.23 15.58
N ALA A 25 -31.26 17.18 14.59
CA ALA A 25 -29.91 17.76 14.69
C ALA A 25 -29.96 19.30 14.78
N ILE A 26 -30.89 19.94 14.08
CA ILE A 26 -31.13 21.41 14.14
C ILE A 26 -31.71 21.78 15.51
N THR A 27 -32.72 21.05 15.98
CA THR A 27 -33.36 21.30 17.25
C THR A 27 -32.41 21.13 18.42
N SER A 28 -31.56 20.10 18.39
CA SER A 28 -30.52 19.85 19.41
C SER A 28 -29.48 20.98 19.46
N ARG A 29 -29.10 21.54 18.30
CA ARG A 29 -28.19 22.70 18.25
C ARG A 29 -28.86 23.99 18.81
N ILE A 30 -30.11 24.19 18.52
CA ILE A 30 -30.87 25.35 19.06
C ILE A 30 -31.00 25.24 20.57
N LYS A 31 -31.19 24.03 21.10
CA LYS A 31 -31.32 23.77 22.55
C LYS A 31 -29.95 23.75 23.28
N GLY A 32 -28.84 24.00 22.61
CA GLY A 32 -27.50 23.98 23.20
C GLY A 32 -27.05 22.60 23.67
N LEU A 33 -27.77 21.53 23.31
CA LEU A 33 -27.33 20.17 23.56
C LEU A 33 -26.10 19.88 22.67
N ALA A 34 -25.06 19.28 23.27
CA ALA A 34 -23.88 18.87 22.52
C ALA A 34 -24.28 17.95 21.37
N VAL A 35 -24.32 18.48 20.17
CA VAL A 35 -24.48 17.66 18.98
C VAL A 35 -23.18 16.93 18.83
N ASP A 36 -23.23 15.60 18.92
CA ASP A 36 -22.14 14.76 18.42
C ASP A 36 -21.86 15.22 16.99
N ARG A 37 -20.81 16.00 16.82
CA ARG A 37 -20.31 16.36 15.50
C ARG A 37 -19.76 15.07 14.95
N GLY A 38 -20.64 14.29 14.30
CA GLY A 38 -20.32 12.97 13.76
C GLY A 38 -18.91 12.90 13.18
N PRO A 39 -18.33 11.74 12.92
CA PRO A 39 -16.90 11.52 12.83
C PRO A 39 -16.25 12.65 12.06
N ASN A 40 -15.47 13.42 12.80
CA ASN A 40 -14.71 14.58 12.35
C ASN A 40 -14.20 14.25 10.95
N ARG A 41 -14.72 14.92 9.91
CA ARG A 41 -14.29 14.69 8.52
C ARG A 41 -12.78 14.58 8.59
N GLN A 42 -12.29 13.35 8.46
CA GLN A 42 -10.89 13.01 8.63
C GLN A 42 -10.08 14.16 8.07
N ARG A 43 -9.30 14.83 8.92
CA ARG A 43 -8.52 15.99 8.48
C ARG A 43 -7.80 15.51 7.25
N LYS A 44 -8.24 15.96 6.06
CA LYS A 44 -7.61 15.51 4.81
C LYS A 44 -6.14 15.67 5.02
N GLY A 45 -5.37 14.59 4.90
CA GLY A 45 -3.93 14.57 5.15
C GLY A 45 -3.24 15.71 4.42
N ILE A 46 -1.97 15.89 4.65
CA ILE A 46 -1.18 16.88 3.92
C ILE A 46 -1.18 16.46 2.46
N THR A 47 -1.44 17.42 1.57
CA THR A 47 -1.43 17.20 0.12
C THR A 47 -0.45 18.18 -0.52
N LEU A 48 -0.04 17.88 -1.73
CA LEU A 48 0.82 18.77 -2.52
C LEU A 48 0.17 20.15 -2.68
N ARG A 49 1.01 21.17 -2.69
CA ARG A 49 0.62 22.51 -3.09
C ARG A 49 0.31 22.54 -4.59
N ILE A 50 -0.67 23.36 -4.95
CA ILE A 50 -1.09 23.54 -6.36
C ILE A 50 -0.10 24.51 -6.99
N ASP A 51 0.50 24.11 -8.09
CA ASP A 51 1.28 25.02 -8.92
C ASP A 51 0.33 25.97 -9.64
N LEU A 52 0.33 27.24 -9.21
CA LEU A 52 -0.57 28.26 -9.75
C LEU A 52 -0.11 28.81 -11.09
N GLU A 53 1.19 28.75 -11.36
CA GLU A 53 1.78 29.32 -12.58
C GLU A 53 1.51 28.43 -13.79
N ASN A 54 1.61 27.11 -13.60
CA ASN A 54 1.41 26.13 -14.66
C ASN A 54 0.01 25.49 -14.65
N ASN A 55 -0.89 25.91 -13.76
CA ASN A 55 -2.23 25.36 -13.69
C ASN A 55 -3.22 26.11 -14.59
N ILE A 56 -3.61 25.47 -15.69
CA ILE A 56 -4.52 26.04 -16.70
C ILE A 56 -5.84 26.53 -16.05
N LYS A 57 -6.40 25.82 -15.07
CA LYS A 57 -7.63 26.23 -14.38
C LYS A 57 -7.43 27.49 -13.55
N ALA A 58 -6.23 27.66 -12.96
CA ALA A 58 -5.91 28.85 -12.18
C ALA A 58 -5.72 30.07 -13.10
N GLN A 59 -5.19 29.88 -14.31
CA GLN A 59 -5.02 30.91 -15.32
C GLN A 59 -6.37 31.34 -15.91
N GLN A 60 -7.29 30.42 -16.12
CA GLN A 60 -8.59 30.66 -16.77
C GLN A 60 -9.68 31.15 -15.80
N SER A 61 -9.54 30.92 -14.49
CA SER A 61 -10.57 31.23 -13.50
C SER A 61 -10.02 31.94 -12.28
N ALA A 62 -10.34 33.22 -12.11
CA ALA A 62 -9.95 34.01 -10.96
C ALA A 62 -10.52 33.42 -9.63
N GLY A 63 -11.70 32.84 -9.67
CA GLY A 63 -12.31 32.15 -8.51
C GLY A 63 -11.52 30.92 -8.10
N TYR A 64 -11.11 30.10 -9.06
CA TYR A 64 -10.26 28.94 -8.80
C TYR A 64 -8.86 29.36 -8.30
N ALA A 65 -8.27 30.39 -8.89
CA ALA A 65 -6.98 30.91 -8.44
C ALA A 65 -7.00 31.36 -6.96
N ARG A 66 -8.05 32.09 -6.55
CA ARG A 66 -8.24 32.51 -5.15
C ARG A 66 -8.39 31.30 -4.22
N TRP A 67 -9.20 30.34 -4.60
CA TRP A 67 -9.40 29.10 -3.85
C TRP A 67 -8.08 28.32 -3.73
N ALA A 68 -7.33 28.16 -4.81
CA ALA A 68 -6.06 27.44 -4.83
C ALA A 68 -4.98 28.13 -3.97
N LYS A 69 -4.91 29.47 -3.97
CA LYS A 69 -4.07 30.24 -3.04
C LYS A 69 -4.39 29.92 -1.58
N LEU A 70 -5.67 29.90 -1.23
CA LEU A 70 -6.12 29.56 0.13
C LEU A 70 -5.79 28.10 0.50
N GLN A 71 -5.93 27.15 -0.45
CA GLN A 71 -5.54 25.76 -0.23
C GLN A 71 -4.04 25.65 -0.04
N ASN A 72 -3.23 26.33 -0.85
CA ASN A 72 -1.77 26.35 -0.70
C ASN A 72 -1.34 26.89 0.67
N LEU A 73 -1.98 27.95 1.16
CA LEU A 73 -1.70 28.47 2.50
C LEU A 73 -2.03 27.43 3.59
N LYS A 74 -3.16 26.73 3.47
CA LYS A 74 -3.53 25.66 4.40
C LYS A 74 -2.55 24.50 4.36
N GLN A 75 -2.05 24.12 3.18
CA GLN A 75 -1.05 23.06 3.07
C GLN A 75 0.31 23.49 3.62
N ALA A 76 0.72 24.74 3.40
CA ALA A 76 1.93 25.30 4.00
C ALA A 76 1.86 25.28 5.53
N ALA A 77 0.76 25.75 6.13
CA ALA A 77 0.56 25.69 7.57
C ALA A 77 0.63 24.25 8.12
N LYS A 78 0.01 23.28 7.44
CA LYS A 78 0.09 21.88 7.84
C LYS A 78 1.51 21.30 7.72
N THR A 79 2.24 21.68 6.67
CA THR A 79 3.64 21.29 6.48
C THR A 79 4.51 21.82 7.62
N ILE A 80 4.36 23.10 7.99
CA ILE A 80 5.09 23.70 9.10
C ILE A 80 4.74 22.99 10.43
N ASN A 81 3.46 22.78 10.71
CA ASN A 81 3.04 22.07 11.93
C ASN A 81 3.63 20.65 11.99
N PHE A 82 3.64 19.93 10.86
CA PHE A 82 4.25 18.60 10.79
C PHE A 82 5.74 18.66 11.13
N LEU A 83 6.49 19.59 10.54
CA LEU A 83 7.93 19.76 10.82
C LEU A 83 8.18 20.06 12.31
N THR A 84 7.37 20.95 12.88
CA THR A 84 7.45 21.30 14.32
C THR A 84 7.11 20.09 15.20
N GLU A 85 6.06 19.35 14.89
CA GLU A 85 5.65 18.15 15.65
C GLU A 85 6.71 17.04 15.61
N HIS A 86 7.52 16.98 14.53
CA HIS A 86 8.59 15.99 14.35
C HIS A 86 9.99 16.54 14.70
N GLY A 87 10.08 17.78 15.21
CA GLY A 87 11.34 18.41 15.61
C GLY A 87 12.32 18.64 14.47
N ILE A 88 11.83 18.83 13.24
CA ILE A 88 12.65 19.09 12.06
C ILE A 88 12.76 20.60 11.88
N GLU A 89 13.93 21.16 12.17
CA GLU A 89 14.18 22.60 12.10
C GLU A 89 14.97 22.99 10.85
N GLN A 90 15.77 22.07 10.30
CA GLN A 90 16.64 22.32 9.16
C GLN A 90 16.22 21.47 7.95
N TYR A 91 16.38 22.04 6.75
CA TYR A 91 16.10 21.32 5.51
C TYR A 91 16.97 20.07 5.34
N ALA A 92 18.23 20.12 5.76
CA ALA A 92 19.13 18.96 5.71
C ALA A 92 18.64 17.79 6.59
N GLU A 93 18.00 18.08 7.73
CA GLU A 93 17.39 17.05 8.59
C GLU A 93 16.20 16.37 7.89
N LEU A 94 15.36 17.15 7.19
CA LEU A 94 14.27 16.63 6.38
C LEU A 94 14.80 15.73 5.27
N GLU A 95 15.85 16.15 4.56
CA GLU A 95 16.48 15.33 3.50
C GLU A 95 17.06 14.03 4.05
N SER A 96 17.75 14.11 5.17
CA SER A 96 18.30 12.93 5.85
C SER A 96 17.20 11.97 6.28
N LYS A 97 16.10 12.50 6.84
CA LYS A 97 14.96 11.68 7.26
C LYS A 97 14.25 11.00 6.07
N VAL A 98 14.05 11.72 4.97
CA VAL A 98 13.49 11.14 3.73
C VAL A 98 14.41 10.05 3.18
N ALA A 99 15.72 10.24 3.19
CA ALA A 99 16.68 9.24 2.73
C ALA A 99 16.66 7.99 3.63
N GLU A 100 16.61 8.17 4.95
CA GLU A 100 16.48 7.06 5.93
C GLU A 100 15.22 6.22 5.68
N ILE A 101 14.05 6.87 5.55
CA ILE A 101 12.78 6.19 5.30
C ILE A 101 12.78 5.50 3.93
N SER A 102 13.39 6.13 2.90
CA SER A 102 13.56 5.52 1.58
C SER A 102 14.39 4.25 1.65
N ALA A 103 15.53 4.28 2.34
CA ALA A 103 16.38 3.11 2.54
C ALA A 103 15.62 1.99 3.29
N ALA A 104 14.87 2.33 4.34
CA ALA A 104 14.05 1.38 5.08
C ALA A 104 12.94 0.77 4.20
N ASN A 105 12.33 1.56 3.30
CA ASN A 105 11.35 1.05 2.33
C ASN A 105 11.97 0.05 1.36
N ASP A 106 13.16 0.34 0.85
CA ASP A 106 13.85 -0.52 -0.10
C ASP A 106 14.30 -1.82 0.56
N GLU A 107 14.78 -1.77 1.81
CA GLU A 107 15.12 -2.96 2.60
C GLU A 107 13.89 -3.82 2.89
N ALA A 108 12.77 -3.21 3.30
CA ALA A 108 11.52 -3.92 3.53
C ALA A 108 10.99 -4.58 2.25
N ALA A 109 11.07 -3.88 1.10
CA ALA A 109 10.70 -4.42 -0.20
C ALA A 109 11.58 -5.60 -0.62
N ALA A 110 12.90 -5.51 -0.40
CA ALA A 110 13.85 -6.58 -0.68
C ALA A 110 13.59 -7.82 0.19
N SER A 111 13.36 -7.62 1.49
CA SER A 111 13.03 -8.69 2.42
C SER A 111 11.73 -9.41 2.06
N LEU A 112 10.70 -8.64 1.66
CA LEU A 112 9.43 -9.20 1.20
C LEU A 112 9.61 -10.05 -0.06
N LYS A 113 10.39 -9.55 -1.02
CA LYS A 113 10.69 -10.26 -2.27
C LYS A 113 11.47 -11.56 -2.02
N ASP A 114 12.42 -11.57 -1.07
CA ASP A 114 13.16 -12.78 -0.71
C ASP A 114 12.23 -13.85 -0.12
N VAL A 115 11.38 -13.49 0.82
CA VAL A 115 10.39 -14.41 1.40
C VAL A 115 9.42 -14.93 0.35
N GLU A 116 8.95 -14.08 -0.58
CA GLU A 116 8.09 -14.50 -1.70
C GLU A 116 8.77 -15.50 -2.62
N HIS A 117 10.05 -15.28 -2.95
CA HIS A 117 10.84 -16.20 -3.75
C HIS A 117 11.02 -17.55 -3.05
N ARG A 118 11.32 -17.54 -1.74
CA ARG A 118 11.44 -18.77 -0.93
C ARG A 118 10.13 -19.54 -0.86
N LEU A 119 9.00 -18.85 -0.65
CA LEU A 119 7.66 -19.45 -0.68
C LEU A 119 7.36 -20.09 -2.04
N GLY A 120 7.68 -19.40 -3.15
CA GLY A 120 7.51 -19.93 -4.51
C GLY A 120 8.28 -21.24 -4.73
N ASN A 121 9.56 -21.25 -4.36
CA ASN A 121 10.42 -22.43 -4.49
C ASN A 121 9.90 -23.59 -3.62
N MET A 122 9.50 -23.30 -2.39
CA MET A 122 8.96 -24.31 -1.47
C MET A 122 7.61 -24.86 -1.95
N ALA A 123 6.74 -24.03 -2.52
CA ALA A 123 5.45 -24.47 -3.10
C ALA A 123 5.68 -25.47 -4.24
N VAL A 124 6.63 -25.18 -5.16
CA VAL A 124 7.01 -26.08 -6.25
C VAL A 124 7.56 -27.40 -5.70
N LEU A 125 8.42 -27.33 -4.69
CA LEU A 125 8.97 -28.54 -4.06
C LEU A 125 7.88 -29.39 -3.39
N ILE A 126 6.99 -28.77 -2.61
CA ILE A 126 5.86 -29.46 -1.95
C ILE A 126 4.97 -30.15 -3.01
N LYS A 127 4.68 -29.47 -4.12
CA LYS A 127 3.91 -30.02 -5.23
C LYS A 127 4.59 -31.27 -5.81
N ASN A 128 5.87 -31.18 -6.16
CA ASN A 128 6.61 -32.27 -6.74
C ASN A 128 6.75 -33.46 -5.78
N LEU A 129 7.03 -33.22 -4.50
CA LEU A 129 7.10 -34.27 -3.48
C LEU A 129 5.75 -34.95 -3.25
N THR A 130 4.66 -34.18 -3.29
CA THR A 130 3.31 -34.73 -3.15
C THR A 130 2.98 -35.64 -4.34
N THR A 131 3.20 -35.17 -5.56
CA THR A 131 3.00 -35.96 -6.78
C THR A 131 3.86 -37.22 -6.77
N TYR A 132 5.14 -37.11 -6.43
CA TYR A 132 6.07 -38.24 -6.32
C TYR A 132 5.58 -39.29 -5.33
N LYS A 133 5.18 -38.89 -4.10
CA LYS A 133 4.68 -39.81 -3.08
C LYS A 133 3.35 -40.47 -3.48
N GLN A 134 2.43 -39.71 -4.07
CA GLN A 134 1.12 -40.22 -4.50
C GLN A 134 1.22 -41.23 -5.65
N LEU A 135 2.12 -41.00 -6.61
CA LEU A 135 2.25 -41.85 -7.79
C LEU A 135 3.27 -42.97 -7.64
N ARG A 136 4.04 -43.02 -6.55
CA ARG A 136 4.99 -44.08 -6.25
C ARG A 136 4.38 -45.48 -6.27
N PRO A 137 3.16 -45.73 -5.75
CA PRO A 137 2.53 -47.08 -5.85
C PRO A 137 2.36 -47.54 -7.28
N VAL A 138 1.85 -46.65 -8.17
CA VAL A 138 1.64 -46.97 -9.61
C VAL A 138 2.96 -47.40 -10.28
N VAL A 139 4.05 -46.71 -9.96
CA VAL A 139 5.40 -47.06 -10.48
C VAL A 139 5.88 -48.40 -9.94
N LEU A 140 5.58 -48.72 -8.68
CA LEU A 140 5.93 -50.03 -8.10
C LEU A 140 5.12 -51.16 -8.78
N GLU A 141 3.84 -50.95 -9.13
CA GLU A 141 3.00 -51.84 -9.89
C GLU A 141 3.54 -52.02 -11.34
N TYR A 142 3.90 -50.91 -12.01
CA TYR A 142 4.54 -50.92 -13.31
C TYR A 142 5.80 -51.80 -13.36
N ARG A 143 6.65 -51.69 -12.32
CA ARG A 143 7.90 -52.49 -12.22
C ARG A 143 7.61 -53.99 -12.13
N LYS A 144 6.47 -54.38 -11.51
CA LYS A 144 6.02 -55.76 -11.30
C LYS A 144 5.18 -56.30 -12.44
N ALA A 145 4.65 -55.43 -13.30
CA ALA A 145 3.77 -55.81 -14.38
C ALA A 145 4.40 -56.76 -15.39
N LYS A 146 3.72 -57.83 -15.75
CA LYS A 146 4.14 -58.79 -16.76
C LYS A 146 4.14 -58.16 -18.15
N ASP A 147 3.06 -57.42 -18.50
CA ASP A 147 2.97 -56.63 -19.72
C ASP A 147 3.14 -55.15 -19.41
N LYS A 148 4.39 -54.70 -19.53
CA LYS A 148 4.75 -53.30 -19.30
C LYS A 148 4.19 -52.37 -20.35
N ALA A 149 3.99 -52.84 -21.57
CA ALA A 149 3.47 -52.01 -22.67
C ALA A 149 1.99 -51.73 -22.51
N ALA A 150 1.19 -52.70 -22.10
CA ALA A 150 -0.22 -52.52 -21.79
C ALA A 150 -0.42 -51.62 -20.57
N PHE A 151 0.33 -51.88 -19.47
CA PHE A 151 0.25 -51.07 -18.26
C PHE A 151 0.63 -49.62 -18.50
N ARG A 152 1.70 -49.39 -19.31
CA ARG A 152 2.13 -48.01 -19.63
C ARG A 152 1.08 -47.25 -20.43
N ARG A 153 0.37 -47.91 -21.35
CA ARG A 153 -0.72 -47.25 -22.10
C ARG A 153 -1.90 -46.84 -21.20
N GLU A 154 -2.22 -47.67 -20.23
CA GLU A 154 -3.30 -47.42 -19.28
C GLU A 154 -2.96 -46.31 -18.27
N HIS A 155 -1.70 -46.23 -17.81
CA HIS A 155 -1.23 -45.33 -16.76
C HIS A 155 -0.21 -44.26 -17.26
N GLU A 156 -0.20 -43.97 -18.56
CA GLU A 156 0.82 -43.13 -19.19
C GLU A 156 0.95 -41.76 -18.54
N SER A 157 -0.16 -41.07 -18.31
CA SER A 157 -0.15 -39.73 -17.67
C SER A 157 0.43 -39.74 -16.26
N GLN A 158 0.12 -40.80 -15.49
CA GLN A 158 0.63 -40.94 -14.12
C GLN A 158 2.13 -41.21 -14.09
N LEU A 159 2.62 -42.06 -15.01
CA LEU A 159 4.05 -42.36 -15.14
C LEU A 159 4.84 -41.12 -15.58
N ILE A 160 4.33 -40.33 -16.56
CA ILE A 160 4.97 -39.07 -16.99
C ILE A 160 5.01 -38.06 -15.85
N LEU A 161 3.92 -37.89 -15.11
CA LEU A 161 3.91 -36.97 -13.95
C LEU A 161 4.87 -37.39 -12.86
N TYR A 162 5.00 -38.69 -12.59
CA TYR A 162 5.98 -39.19 -11.63
C TYR A 162 7.41 -38.95 -12.09
N GLU A 163 7.73 -39.25 -13.35
CA GLU A 163 9.06 -39.01 -13.93
C GLU A 163 9.45 -37.52 -13.88
N ALA A 164 8.49 -36.64 -14.24
CA ALA A 164 8.69 -35.20 -14.16
C ALA A 164 8.93 -34.71 -12.71
N ALA A 165 8.14 -35.20 -11.75
CA ALA A 165 8.33 -34.88 -10.34
C ALA A 165 9.65 -35.41 -9.80
N ALA A 166 10.04 -36.64 -10.14
CA ALA A 166 11.32 -37.24 -9.75
C ALA A 166 12.51 -36.45 -10.32
N LYS A 167 12.43 -36.05 -11.59
CA LYS A 167 13.42 -35.17 -12.23
C LYS A 167 13.54 -33.84 -11.52
N ALA A 168 12.42 -33.16 -11.28
CA ALA A 168 12.42 -31.85 -10.60
C ALA A 168 13.03 -31.92 -9.17
N ILE A 169 12.77 -33.00 -8.42
CA ILE A 169 13.37 -33.23 -7.09
C ILE A 169 14.88 -33.45 -7.22
N LYS A 170 15.33 -34.20 -8.22
CA LYS A 170 16.75 -34.43 -8.48
C LYS A 170 17.45 -33.14 -8.92
N ASP A 171 16.87 -32.38 -9.81
CA ASP A 171 17.41 -31.12 -10.32
C ASP A 171 17.52 -30.07 -9.20
N ALA A 172 16.64 -30.15 -8.19
CA ALA A 172 16.73 -29.36 -6.96
C ALA A 172 17.84 -29.81 -6.00
N GLY A 173 18.66 -30.79 -6.37
CA GLY A 173 19.79 -31.30 -5.58
C GLY A 173 19.37 -32.10 -4.33
N ILE A 174 18.15 -32.57 -4.25
CA ILE A 174 17.62 -33.27 -3.08
C ILE A 174 18.01 -34.76 -3.17
N THR A 175 18.98 -35.15 -2.38
CA THR A 175 19.44 -36.54 -2.30
C THR A 175 18.62 -37.40 -1.33
N ARG A 176 18.11 -36.78 -0.26
CA ARG A 176 17.23 -37.42 0.72
C ARG A 176 15.87 -36.70 0.75
N LEU A 177 14.80 -37.44 0.50
CA LEU A 177 13.46 -36.90 0.47
C LEU A 177 13.11 -36.31 1.86
N PRO A 178 12.80 -35.00 1.92
CA PRO A 178 12.41 -34.36 3.18
C PRO A 178 11.02 -34.82 3.62
N ASP A 179 10.72 -34.61 4.90
CA ASP A 179 9.37 -34.84 5.39
C ASP A 179 8.41 -33.77 4.86
N LEU A 180 7.35 -34.22 4.19
CA LEU A 180 6.35 -33.36 3.59
C LEU A 180 5.55 -32.56 4.65
N ALA A 181 5.37 -33.13 5.84
CA ALA A 181 4.66 -32.45 6.92
C ALA A 181 5.50 -31.28 7.46
N ALA A 182 6.80 -31.52 7.66
CA ALA A 182 7.75 -30.50 8.08
C ALA A 182 7.85 -29.36 7.07
N LEU A 183 7.95 -29.65 5.76
CA LEU A 183 7.97 -28.64 4.70
C LEU A 183 6.68 -27.80 4.66
N LYS A 184 5.53 -28.45 4.83
CA LYS A 184 4.25 -27.72 4.90
C LYS A 184 4.15 -26.83 6.14
N ALA A 185 4.72 -27.24 7.26
CA ALA A 185 4.79 -26.44 8.47
C ALA A 185 5.69 -25.22 8.28
N GLU A 186 6.86 -25.41 7.68
CA GLU A 186 7.79 -24.33 7.34
C GLU A 186 7.17 -23.33 6.34
N TYR A 187 6.48 -23.82 5.32
CA TYR A 187 5.74 -22.99 4.37
C TYR A 187 4.72 -22.09 5.07
N ARG A 188 3.96 -22.64 6.02
CA ARG A 188 2.96 -21.86 6.79
C ARG A 188 3.63 -20.79 7.66
N GLU A 189 4.79 -21.07 8.22
CA GLU A 189 5.51 -20.10 9.04
C GLU A 189 6.10 -18.97 8.19
N LEU A 190 6.66 -19.29 7.03
CA LEU A 190 7.09 -18.29 6.05
C LEU A 190 5.93 -17.43 5.53
N ASP A 191 4.74 -18.02 5.34
CA ASP A 191 3.55 -17.27 4.92
C ASP A 191 3.10 -16.27 5.99
N LYS A 192 3.14 -16.66 7.28
CA LYS A 192 2.91 -15.74 8.39
C LYS A 192 3.97 -14.63 8.46
N GLN A 193 5.23 -14.98 8.22
CA GLN A 193 6.33 -14.01 8.17
C GLN A 193 6.09 -13.00 7.03
N LYS A 194 5.68 -13.48 5.84
CA LYS A 194 5.30 -12.62 4.72
C LYS A 194 4.20 -11.63 5.10
N ALA A 195 3.15 -12.09 5.78
CA ALA A 195 2.05 -11.21 6.20
C ALA A 195 2.55 -10.07 7.11
N ARG A 196 3.40 -10.38 8.10
CA ARG A 196 4.00 -9.37 8.98
C ARG A 196 4.89 -8.38 8.23
N LEU A 197 5.74 -8.87 7.35
CA LEU A 197 6.60 -8.01 6.52
C LEU A 197 5.77 -7.12 5.59
N TYR A 198 4.65 -7.61 5.09
CA TYR A 198 3.75 -6.83 4.24
C TYR A 198 3.10 -5.67 5.00
N GLU A 199 2.71 -5.87 6.26
CA GLU A 199 2.20 -4.81 7.13
C GLU A 199 3.28 -3.76 7.39
N GLN A 200 4.49 -4.17 7.78
CA GLN A 200 5.63 -3.27 8.01
C GLN A 200 5.99 -2.46 6.75
N TYR A 201 6.07 -3.13 5.60
CA TYR A 201 6.29 -2.45 4.32
C TYR A 201 5.19 -1.42 4.02
N GLY A 202 3.93 -1.77 4.30
CA GLY A 202 2.80 -0.86 4.13
C GLY A 202 2.87 0.38 5.03
N GLU A 203 3.42 0.27 6.24
CA GLU A 203 3.64 1.38 7.18
C GLU A 203 4.75 2.30 6.69
N VAL A 204 5.92 1.74 6.39
CA VAL A 204 7.08 2.51 5.90
C VAL A 204 6.74 3.22 4.58
N LYS A 205 6.02 2.55 3.68
CA LYS A 205 5.57 3.15 2.41
C LYS A 205 4.61 4.33 2.61
N ARG A 206 3.73 4.27 3.61
CA ARG A 206 2.84 5.39 3.96
C ARG A 206 3.65 6.56 4.51
N GLU A 207 4.60 6.28 5.39
CA GLU A 207 5.50 7.27 5.97
C GLU A 207 6.35 7.94 4.86
N LEU A 208 6.96 7.15 3.98
CA LEU A 208 7.73 7.66 2.84
C LEU A 208 6.89 8.60 1.95
N LYS A 209 5.63 8.23 1.70
CA LYS A 209 4.71 9.08 0.93
C LYS A 209 4.42 10.40 1.65
N GLU A 210 4.21 10.38 2.96
CA GLU A 210 3.92 11.57 3.75
C GLU A 210 5.11 12.51 3.78
N TYR A 211 6.30 12.02 4.13
CA TYR A 211 7.54 12.79 4.13
C TYR A 211 7.91 13.30 2.72
N GLY A 212 7.64 12.52 1.67
CA GLY A 212 7.82 12.94 0.28
C GLY A 212 6.93 14.15 -0.09
N ILE A 213 5.68 14.16 0.36
CA ILE A 213 4.77 15.31 0.18
C ILE A 213 5.28 16.53 0.97
N ILE A 214 5.73 16.32 2.22
CA ILE A 214 6.29 17.37 3.05
C ILE A 214 7.51 18.00 2.37
N LYS A 215 8.46 17.19 1.92
CA LYS A 215 9.67 17.67 1.22
C LYS A 215 9.30 18.48 -0.02
N GLN A 216 8.41 17.97 -0.87
CA GLN A 216 7.96 18.71 -2.08
C GLN A 216 7.26 20.02 -1.75
N ASN A 217 6.49 20.09 -0.66
CA ASN A 217 5.86 21.33 -0.21
C ASN A 217 6.91 22.33 0.28
N VAL A 218 7.93 21.88 1.04
CA VAL A 218 9.05 22.73 1.49
C VAL A 218 9.83 23.24 0.29
N ASP A 219 10.20 22.38 -0.66
CA ASP A 219 10.90 22.76 -1.90
C ASP A 219 10.12 23.83 -2.66
N SER A 220 8.80 23.66 -2.76
CA SER A 220 7.91 24.63 -3.41
C SER A 220 7.86 25.97 -2.67
N ILE A 221 7.94 25.98 -1.33
CA ILE A 221 7.96 27.20 -0.52
C ILE A 221 9.30 27.93 -0.70
N LEU A 222 10.41 27.20 -0.64
CA LEU A 222 11.76 27.76 -0.80
C LEU A 222 11.97 28.35 -2.20
N ARG A 223 11.44 27.74 -3.26
CA ARG A 223 11.53 28.25 -4.63
C ARG A 223 10.72 29.55 -4.84
N VAL A 224 9.61 29.72 -4.11
CA VAL A 224 8.76 30.92 -4.19
C VAL A 224 9.36 32.08 -3.40
N MET A 225 10.37 31.82 -2.52
CA MET A 225 11.15 32.86 -1.84
C MET A 225 12.49 33.06 -2.55
N PRO A 226 12.58 33.81 -3.67
CA PRO A 226 13.87 34.10 -4.28
C PRO A 226 14.68 35.00 -3.33
N GLY A 227 15.77 34.43 -2.83
CA GLY A 227 16.96 35.10 -2.34
C GLY A 227 16.83 36.45 -1.68
N LYS A 228 16.66 36.45 -0.34
CA LYS A 228 17.15 37.56 0.50
C LYS A 228 18.66 37.44 0.84
N GLU A 229 19.31 36.38 0.42
CA GLU A 229 20.74 36.16 0.75
C GLU A 229 21.75 36.75 -0.24
N GLN A 230 21.31 37.31 -1.38
CA GLN A 230 22.22 37.98 -2.33
C GLN A 230 22.26 39.52 -2.20
N ALA A 231 21.60 40.07 -1.21
CA ALA A 231 21.55 41.54 -1.02
C ALA A 231 22.40 42.06 0.16
N GLN A 232 23.30 41.24 0.70
CA GLN A 232 24.24 41.68 1.79
C GLN A 232 25.72 41.62 1.44
N GLU A 233 26.08 41.41 0.19
CA GLU A 233 27.46 41.60 -0.31
C GLU A 233 27.46 42.51 -1.54
N LEU A 234 27.24 43.80 -1.31
CA LEU A 234 27.74 44.94 -2.13
C LEU A 234 27.85 46.17 -1.26
#